data_5d08574f5672088301cec8fd92a05902
#
_entry.id   5d08574f5672088301cec8fd92a05902
#
_cell.length_a   1.000
_cell.length_b   1.000
_cell.length_c   1.000
_cell.angle_alpha   90.00
_cell.angle_beta   90.00
_cell.angle_gamma   90.00
#
_symmetry.space_group_name_H-M   'P 1'
#
loop_
_entity.id
_entity.type
_entity.pdbx_description
1 polymer ?
#
loop_
_entity_poly.entity_id
_entity_poly.type
_entity_poly.pdbx_seq_one_letter_code
_entity_poly.pdbx_strand_id
1 'polypeptide(L)' 'MLLSDTINPSHMIYYRGAHVLKMLQQEGNMSIGKLYARMNETEKMTYPVLILCLDWLYLINAAKLSEKGDVTLCI' A
#
# COMPACT_ATOMS: atom_id res chain seq x y z
N MET A 1 6.85 27.78 8.41
CA MET A 1 6.66 27.15 8.00
C MET A 1 6.78 26.32 7.83
N LEU A 2 6.81 26.05 7.87
CA LEU A 2 6.95 25.41 7.40
C LEU A 2 6.60 24.32 7.14
N LEU A 3 6.67 24.28 6.41
CA LEU A 3 6.58 23.05 5.84
C LEU A 3 6.64 21.93 6.74
N SER A 4 7.28 22.04 7.79
CA SER A 4 7.37 21.01 8.79
C SER A 4 6.00 20.60 9.27
N ASP A 5 5.06 21.48 9.12
CA ASP A 5 3.72 21.20 9.55
C ASP A 5 2.95 20.42 8.53
N THR A 6 3.49 20.25 7.32
CA THR A 6 2.79 19.53 6.30
C THR A 6 3.26 18.11 6.27
N ILE A 7 2.41 17.22 5.84
CA ILE A 7 2.77 15.84 5.69
C ILE A 7 3.67 15.69 4.48
N ASN A 8 4.84 15.13 4.72
CA ASN A 8 5.75 14.83 3.64
C ASN A 8 5.18 13.65 2.86
N PRO A 9 4.97 13.77 1.55
CA PRO A 9 4.40 12.67 0.77
C PRO A 9 5.14 11.35 0.92
N SER A 10 6.47 11.38 1.08
CA SER A 10 7.22 10.15 1.28
C SER A 10 6.86 9.50 2.61
N HIS A 11 6.61 10.30 3.64
CA HIS A 11 6.21 9.75 4.93
C HIS A 11 4.83 9.10 4.84
N MET A 12 3.93 9.67 4.06
CA MET A 12 2.63 9.08 3.86
C MET A 12 2.75 7.73 3.16
N ILE A 13 3.60 7.64 2.17
CA ILE A 13 3.81 6.40 1.43
C ILE A 13 4.42 5.34 2.33
N TYR A 14 5.40 5.69 3.14
CA TYR A 14 6.00 4.76 4.09
C TYR A 14 4.97 4.25 5.08
N TYR A 15 4.25 5.17 5.69
CA TYR A 15 3.29 4.83 6.73
C TYR A 15 2.16 3.97 6.16
N ARG A 16 1.58 4.42 5.06
CA ARG A 16 0.48 3.69 4.46
C ARG A 16 0.93 2.41 3.79
N GLY A 17 2.15 2.40 3.25
CA GLY A 17 2.73 1.20 2.68
C GLY A 17 2.91 0.12 3.73
N ALA A 18 3.33 0.51 4.95
CA ALA A 18 3.46 -0.43 6.05
C ALA A 18 2.10 -1.06 6.40
N HIS A 19 1.03 -0.26 6.35
CA HIS A 19 -0.31 -0.77 6.61
C HIS A 19 -0.77 -1.73 5.52
N VAL A 20 -0.40 -1.45 4.27
CA VAL A 20 -0.71 -2.36 3.16
C VAL A 20 0.00 -3.70 3.38
N LEU A 21 1.29 -3.67 3.76
CA LEU A 21 2.03 -4.89 4.04
C LEU A 21 1.39 -5.67 5.17
N LYS A 22 0.99 -4.97 6.22
CA LYS A 22 0.35 -5.62 7.35
C LYS A 22 -0.95 -6.29 6.96
N MET A 23 -1.74 -5.62 6.13
CA MET A 23 -2.98 -6.18 5.63
C MET A 23 -2.72 -7.47 4.85
N LEU A 24 -1.71 -7.46 3.97
CA LEU A 24 -1.37 -8.64 3.20
C LEU A 24 -0.83 -9.76 4.08
N GLN A 25 -0.10 -9.42 5.13
CA GLN A 25 0.39 -10.44 6.07
C GLN A 25 -0.75 -11.08 6.83
N GLN A 26 -1.74 -10.30 7.20
CA GLN A 26 -2.86 -10.80 8.00
C GLN A 26 -3.89 -11.56 7.18
N GLU A 27 -4.19 -11.07 5.99
CA GLU A 27 -5.28 -11.61 5.20
C GLU A 27 -4.85 -12.40 3.97
N GLY A 28 -3.57 -12.37 3.66
CA GLY A 28 -3.05 -13.10 2.51
C GLY A 28 -3.12 -12.30 1.23
N ASN A 29 -2.71 -12.94 0.15
CA ASN A 29 -2.67 -12.30 -1.16
C ASN A 29 -4.07 -11.94 -1.62
N MET A 30 -4.20 -10.84 -2.33
CA MET A 30 -5.50 -10.41 -2.83
C MET A 30 -5.33 -9.51 -4.04
N SER A 31 -6.40 -9.39 -4.83
CA SER A 31 -6.38 -8.52 -6.00
C SER A 31 -6.29 -7.06 -5.55
N ILE A 32 -5.86 -6.20 -6.48
CA ILE A 32 -5.76 -4.77 -6.19
C ILE A 32 -7.12 -4.21 -5.80
N GLY A 33 -8.18 -4.64 -6.49
CA GLY A 33 -9.52 -4.17 -6.17
C GLY A 33 -9.95 -4.53 -4.76
N LYS A 34 -9.68 -5.77 -4.35
CA LYS A 34 -10.02 -6.21 -3.01
C LYS A 34 -9.17 -5.48 -1.98
N LEU A 35 -7.88 -5.32 -2.28
CA LEU A 35 -6.99 -4.61 -1.38
C LEU A 35 -7.45 -3.17 -1.19
N TYR A 36 -7.85 -2.52 -2.29
CA TYR A 36 -8.36 -1.16 -2.21
C TYR A 36 -9.59 -1.11 -1.30
N ALA A 37 -10.53 -2.03 -1.49
CA ALA A 37 -11.73 -2.05 -0.67
C ALA A 37 -11.40 -2.21 0.81
N ARG A 38 -10.47 -3.12 1.12
CA ARG A 38 -10.07 -3.36 2.50
C ARG A 38 -9.36 -2.15 3.09
N MET A 39 -8.45 -1.55 2.34
CA MET A 39 -7.72 -0.38 2.85
C MET A 39 -8.63 0.82 3.00
N ASN A 40 -9.60 0.97 2.10
CA ASN A 40 -10.55 2.07 2.21
C ASN A 40 -11.42 1.94 3.45
N GLU A 41 -11.80 0.71 3.82
CA GLU A 41 -12.57 0.47 5.03
C GLU A 41 -11.80 0.86 6.29
N THR A 42 -10.51 0.55 6.31
CA THR A 42 -9.74 0.74 7.53
C THR A 42 -9.12 2.13 7.62
N GLU A 43 -8.69 2.69 6.50
CA GLU A 43 -7.93 3.96 6.53
C GLU A 43 -8.43 5.01 5.56
N LYS A 44 -9.50 4.74 4.85
CA LYS A 44 -10.04 5.69 3.88
C LYS A 44 -9.00 6.08 2.83
N MET A 45 -8.19 5.11 2.44
CA MET A 45 -7.17 5.34 1.44
C MET A 45 -7.78 5.50 0.06
N THR A 46 -7.37 6.53 -0.67
CA THR A 46 -7.85 6.71 -2.04
C THR A 46 -7.10 5.78 -2.98
N TYR A 47 -7.69 5.50 -4.13
CA TYR A 47 -7.07 4.59 -5.08
C TYR A 47 -5.69 5.09 -5.56
N PRO A 48 -5.52 6.37 -5.94
CA PRO A 48 -4.19 6.84 -6.34
C PRO A 48 -3.14 6.68 -5.26
N VAL A 49 -3.51 6.89 -4.00
CA VAL A 49 -2.57 6.71 -2.90
C VAL A 49 -2.19 5.24 -2.75
N LEU A 50 -3.16 4.35 -2.91
CA LEU A 50 -2.87 2.91 -2.85
C LEU A 50 -1.90 2.52 -3.96
N ILE A 51 -2.11 3.02 -5.17
CA ILE A 51 -1.23 2.70 -6.29
C ILE A 51 0.19 3.21 -6.02
N LEU A 52 0.32 4.41 -5.45
CA LEU A 52 1.64 4.92 -5.09
C LEU A 52 2.31 4.04 -4.05
N CYS A 53 1.56 3.58 -3.06
CA CYS A 53 2.10 2.68 -2.06
C CYS A 53 2.55 1.36 -2.68
N LEU A 54 1.76 0.81 -3.58
CA LEU A 54 2.12 -0.45 -4.25
C LEU A 54 3.35 -0.27 -5.11
N ASP A 55 3.46 0.84 -5.85
CA ASP A 55 4.64 1.10 -6.65
C ASP A 55 5.89 1.13 -5.77
N TRP A 56 5.78 1.78 -4.61
CA TRP A 56 6.88 1.84 -3.66
C TRP A 56 7.25 0.44 -3.17
N LEU A 57 6.25 -0.35 -2.80
CA LEU A 57 6.48 -1.71 -2.30
C LEU A 57 7.09 -2.60 -3.37
N TYR A 58 6.71 -2.42 -4.63
CA TYR A 58 7.33 -3.17 -5.73
C TYR A 58 8.78 -2.76 -5.91
N LEU A 59 9.08 -1.47 -5.82
CA LEU A 59 10.44 -0.97 -5.99
C LEU A 59 11.39 -1.51 -4.93
N ILE A 60 10.92 -1.66 -3.70
CA ILE A 60 11.77 -2.17 -2.62
C ILE A 60 11.68 -3.69 -2.48
N ASN A 61 10.99 -4.35 -3.41
CA ASN A 61 10.83 -5.80 -3.40
C ASN A 61 10.12 -6.34 -2.17
N ALA A 62 9.24 -5.57 -1.59
CA ALA A 62 8.44 -6.03 -0.46
C ALA A 62 7.16 -6.72 -0.93
N ALA A 63 6.70 -6.38 -2.14
CA ALA A 63 5.51 -6.97 -2.73
C ALA A 63 5.71 -7.12 -4.22
N LYS A 64 4.86 -7.91 -4.85
CA LYS A 64 4.88 -8.07 -6.30
C LYS A 64 3.48 -8.41 -6.78
N LEU A 65 3.27 -8.25 -8.07
CA LEU A 65 2.01 -8.58 -8.69
C LEU A 65 2.15 -9.95 -9.35
N SER A 66 1.24 -10.86 -9.04
CA SER A 66 1.28 -12.19 -9.61
C SER A 66 0.70 -12.18 -11.02
N GLU A 67 0.87 -13.29 -11.74
CA GLU A 67 0.31 -13.41 -13.07
C GLU A 67 -1.21 -13.31 -13.07
N LYS A 68 -1.82 -13.67 -11.96
CA LYS A 68 -3.28 -13.60 -11.83
C LYS A 68 -3.77 -12.22 -11.45
N GLY A 69 -2.85 -11.29 -11.21
CA GLY A 69 -3.22 -9.93 -10.83
C GLY A 69 -3.38 -9.73 -9.33
N ASP A 70 -2.89 -10.67 -8.53
CA ASP A 70 -2.94 -10.53 -7.07
C ASP A 70 -1.67 -9.88 -6.55
N VAL A 71 -1.84 -9.05 -5.54
CA VAL A 71 -0.70 -8.48 -4.83
C VAL A 71 -0.22 -9.52 -3.82
N THR A 72 1.05 -9.86 -3.91
CA THR A 72 1.64 -10.88 -3.04
C THR A 72 2.86 -10.32 -2.33
N LEU A 73 3.15 -10.87 -1.16
CA LEU A 73 4.36 -10.49 -0.42
C LEU A 73 5.57 -11.20 -1.00
N CYS A 74 6.71 -10.54 -0.96
CA CYS A 74 7.98 -11.09 -1.43
C CYS A 74 8.84 -11.62 -0.29
N ILE A 75 8.22 -12.03 0.76
CA ILE A 75 8.98 -12.50 1.94
C ILE A 75 9.06 -14.00 1.95
#